data_42d22cd60139ea16af5d59ed9845a23f
#
_entry.id   42d22cd60139ea16af5d59ed9845a23f
#
_cell.length_a   1.000
_cell.length_b   1.000
_cell.length_c   1.000
_cell.angle_alpha   90.00
_cell.angle_beta   90.00
_cell.angle_gamma   90.00
#
_symmetry.space_group_name_H-M   'P 1'
#
loop_
_entity.id
_entity.type
_entity.pdbx_description
1 polymer ?
#
loop_
_entity_poly.entity_id
_entity_poly.type
_entity_poly.pdbx_seq_one_letter_code
_entity_poly.pdbx_strand_id
1 'polypeptide(L)'
;MSIEFDNNLPIYLQIMNYIKKQIITGKLQPGDKIPSVRELAVELQINPNTIQRTFQELEREEIVETRRGLGRYVTSEESKIMSIKKEMAGDLIQHFIQGMQELGFKEKDILTIVSDAFETDKSNLKEEG
;
A
#
# COMPACT_ATOMS: atom_id res chain seq x y z
N MET A 1 -8.18 -10.35 7.32
CA MET A 1 -7.93 -9.33 6.30
C MET A 1 -9.23 -8.89 5.66
N SER A 2 -9.46 -7.61 5.53
CA SER A 2 -10.63 -7.08 4.84
C SER A 2 -10.20 -5.93 3.95
N ILE A 3 -10.84 -5.81 2.79
CA ILE A 3 -10.58 -4.75 1.82
C ILE A 3 -11.92 -4.24 1.31
N GLU A 4 -12.06 -2.92 1.24
CA GLU A 4 -13.14 -2.31 0.49
C GLU A 4 -12.64 -2.06 -0.92
N PHE A 5 -13.34 -2.62 -1.92
CA PHE A 5 -12.90 -2.52 -3.29
C PHE A 5 -13.55 -1.35 -4.02
N ASP A 6 -12.72 -0.61 -4.77
CA ASP A 6 -13.15 0.44 -5.68
C ASP A 6 -13.46 -0.22 -7.04
N ASN A 7 -14.69 -0.03 -7.54
CA ASN A 7 -15.12 -0.62 -8.80
C ASN A 7 -14.42 -0.03 -10.03
N ASN A 8 -13.72 1.09 -9.88
CA ASN A 8 -13.07 1.78 -11.00
C ASN A 8 -11.63 1.32 -11.26
N LEU A 9 -11.08 0.46 -10.39
CA LEU A 9 -9.71 -0.03 -10.50
C LEU A 9 -9.68 -1.56 -10.61
N PRO A 10 -8.72 -2.12 -11.36
CA PRO A 10 -8.55 -3.58 -11.39
C PRO A 10 -8.36 -4.14 -9.98
N ILE A 11 -9.07 -5.22 -9.68
CA ILE A 11 -9.06 -5.81 -8.34
C ILE A 11 -7.64 -6.26 -7.94
N TYR A 12 -6.89 -6.88 -8.88
CA TYR A 12 -5.57 -7.38 -8.57
C TYR A 12 -4.61 -6.26 -8.12
N LEU A 13 -4.73 -5.05 -8.69
CA LEU A 13 -3.93 -3.91 -8.29
C LEU A 13 -4.27 -3.45 -6.86
N GLN A 14 -5.55 -3.49 -6.52
CA GLN A 14 -5.99 -3.12 -5.17
C GLN A 14 -5.48 -4.12 -4.14
N ILE A 15 -5.48 -5.41 -4.47
CA ILE A 15 -4.94 -6.44 -3.59
C ILE A 15 -3.42 -6.29 -3.45
N MET A 16 -2.71 -5.99 -4.55
CA MET A 16 -1.27 -5.70 -4.50
C MET A 16 -0.98 -4.56 -3.53
N ASN A 17 -1.69 -3.45 -3.66
CA ASN A 17 -1.51 -2.29 -2.79
C ASN A 17 -1.83 -2.61 -1.33
N TYR A 18 -2.84 -3.42 -1.09
CA TYR A 18 -3.18 -3.88 0.24
C TYR A 18 -2.03 -4.67 0.88
N ILE A 19 -1.48 -5.65 0.14
CA ILE A 19 -0.37 -6.46 0.62
C ILE A 19 0.87 -5.58 0.85
N LYS A 20 1.17 -4.67 -0.07
CA LYS A 20 2.28 -3.72 0.08
C LYS A 20 2.14 -2.90 1.36
N LYS A 21 0.93 -2.41 1.67
CA LYS A 21 0.68 -1.68 2.91
C LYS A 21 0.90 -2.54 4.15
N GLN A 22 0.50 -3.81 4.11
CA GLN A 22 0.76 -4.73 5.21
C GLN A 22 2.26 -4.89 5.46
N ILE A 23 3.05 -4.89 4.39
CA ILE A 23 4.51 -5.01 4.47
C ILE A 23 5.15 -3.73 5.03
N ILE A 24 4.82 -2.58 4.47
CA ILE A 24 5.45 -1.32 4.88
C ILE A 24 5.03 -0.85 6.26
N THR A 25 3.86 -1.30 6.75
CA THR A 25 3.39 -0.97 8.11
C THR A 25 3.82 -2.00 9.16
N GLY A 26 4.53 -3.05 8.74
CA GLY A 26 5.07 -4.05 9.65
C GLY A 26 4.10 -5.15 10.07
N LYS A 27 2.89 -5.17 9.51
CA LYS A 27 1.94 -6.27 9.78
C LYS A 27 2.39 -7.57 9.15
N LEU A 28 3.01 -7.48 7.98
CA LEU A 28 3.76 -8.57 7.35
C LEU A 28 5.22 -8.15 7.35
N GLN A 29 6.04 -8.85 8.11
CA GLN A 29 7.46 -8.50 8.28
C GLN A 29 8.32 -9.17 7.21
N PRO A 30 9.55 -8.65 6.98
CA PRO A 30 10.48 -9.30 6.07
C PRO A 30 10.66 -10.78 6.42
N GLY A 31 10.54 -11.66 5.43
CA GLY A 31 10.67 -13.10 5.63
C GLY A 31 9.42 -13.81 6.12
N ASP A 32 8.35 -13.09 6.44
CA ASP A 32 7.10 -13.72 6.88
C ASP A 32 6.45 -14.48 5.73
N LYS A 33 5.82 -15.60 6.09
CA LYS A 33 5.02 -16.37 5.15
C LYS A 33 3.70 -15.65 4.88
N ILE A 34 3.34 -15.56 3.60
CA ILE A 34 2.08 -14.95 3.18
C ILE A 34 1.01 -16.04 3.08
N PRO A 35 -0.26 -15.74 3.43
CA PRO A 35 -1.33 -16.71 3.23
C PRO A 35 -1.37 -17.22 1.79
N SER A 36 -1.77 -18.47 1.61
CA SER A 36 -1.84 -19.08 0.29
C SER A 36 -2.92 -18.44 -0.58
N VAL A 37 -2.85 -18.69 -1.89
CA VAL A 37 -3.90 -18.25 -2.84
C VAL A 37 -5.27 -18.67 -2.35
N ARG A 38 -5.40 -19.94 -1.94
CA ARG A 38 -6.69 -20.49 -1.48
C ARG A 38 -7.18 -19.76 -0.22
N GLU A 39 -6.31 -19.56 0.75
CA GLU A 39 -6.67 -18.87 1.99
C GLU A 39 -7.13 -17.43 1.73
N LEU A 40 -6.38 -16.70 0.94
CA LEU A 40 -6.74 -15.31 0.61
C LEU A 40 -8.01 -15.22 -0.23
N ALA A 41 -8.19 -16.15 -1.18
CA ALA A 41 -9.40 -16.18 -2.00
C ALA A 41 -10.65 -16.35 -1.13
N VAL A 42 -10.57 -17.20 -0.11
CA VAL A 42 -11.67 -17.43 0.83
C VAL A 42 -11.88 -16.20 1.72
N GLU A 43 -10.80 -15.66 2.32
CA GLU A 43 -10.89 -14.50 3.22
C GLU A 43 -11.44 -13.26 2.53
N LEU A 44 -10.97 -12.98 1.32
CA LEU A 44 -11.34 -11.77 0.58
C LEU A 44 -12.57 -11.98 -0.30
N GLN A 45 -13.04 -13.22 -0.43
CA GLN A 45 -14.15 -13.59 -1.31
C GLN A 45 -13.87 -13.18 -2.76
N ILE A 46 -12.67 -13.47 -3.22
CA ILE A 46 -12.17 -13.13 -4.55
C ILE A 46 -11.81 -14.42 -5.29
N ASN A 47 -11.99 -14.38 -6.61
CA ASN A 47 -11.62 -15.49 -7.48
C ASN A 47 -10.14 -15.86 -7.28
N PRO A 48 -9.81 -17.15 -7.05
CA PRO A 48 -8.42 -17.58 -6.89
C PRO A 48 -7.50 -17.15 -8.05
N ASN A 49 -8.02 -17.09 -9.27
CA ASN A 49 -7.21 -16.64 -10.43
C ASN A 49 -6.76 -15.21 -10.28
N THR A 50 -7.60 -14.34 -9.71
CA THR A 50 -7.23 -12.94 -9.44
C THR A 50 -6.16 -12.86 -8.37
N ILE A 51 -6.26 -13.67 -7.33
CA ILE A 51 -5.23 -13.77 -6.28
C ILE A 51 -3.91 -14.27 -6.88
N GLN A 52 -3.99 -15.29 -7.75
CA GLN A 52 -2.82 -15.85 -8.42
C GLN A 52 -2.10 -14.77 -9.25
N ARG A 53 -2.86 -13.96 -10.00
CA ARG A 53 -2.32 -12.84 -10.77
C ARG A 53 -1.63 -11.82 -9.86
N THR A 54 -2.26 -11.50 -8.73
CA THR A 54 -1.70 -10.59 -7.73
C THR A 54 -0.31 -11.05 -7.28
N PHE A 55 -0.19 -12.33 -6.91
CA PHE A 55 1.09 -12.87 -6.47
C PHE A 55 2.12 -12.92 -7.59
N GLN A 56 1.72 -13.24 -8.82
CA GLN A 56 2.63 -13.22 -9.97
C GLN A 56 3.22 -11.83 -10.18
N GLU A 57 2.41 -10.78 -10.06
CA GLU A 57 2.89 -9.41 -10.19
C GLU A 57 3.80 -8.99 -9.02
N LEU A 58 3.46 -9.40 -7.79
CA LEU A 58 4.32 -9.13 -6.63
C LEU A 58 5.66 -9.86 -6.73
N GLU A 59 5.66 -11.08 -7.28
CA GLU A 59 6.90 -11.83 -7.55
C GLU A 59 7.74 -11.14 -8.63
N ARG A 60 7.09 -10.61 -9.67
CA ARG A 60 7.77 -9.87 -10.74
C ARG A 60 8.48 -8.64 -10.19
N GLU A 61 7.86 -7.95 -9.23
CA GLU A 61 8.45 -6.81 -8.54
C GLU A 61 9.45 -7.22 -7.45
N GLU A 62 9.64 -8.52 -7.25
CA GLU A 62 10.56 -9.09 -6.26
C GLU A 62 10.20 -8.74 -4.81
N ILE A 63 8.94 -8.38 -4.57
CA ILE A 63 8.42 -8.09 -3.23
C ILE A 63 8.09 -9.37 -2.49
N VAL A 64 7.67 -10.38 -3.23
CA VAL A 64 7.30 -11.71 -2.73
C VAL A 64 8.22 -12.73 -3.38
N GLU A 65 8.68 -13.69 -2.58
CA GLU A 65 9.53 -14.79 -3.02
C GLU A 65 8.75 -16.11 -2.88
N THR A 66 8.75 -16.90 -3.95
CA THR A 66 8.20 -18.25 -3.91
C THR A 66 9.30 -19.21 -3.48
N ARG A 67 9.05 -20.00 -2.44
CA ARG A 67 9.91 -21.10 -2.01
C ARG A 67 9.21 -22.40 -2.35
N ARG A 68 9.79 -23.14 -3.29
CA ARG A 68 9.18 -24.34 -3.84
C ARG A 68 8.82 -25.35 -2.76
N GLY A 69 7.55 -25.75 -2.73
CA GLY A 69 7.04 -26.70 -1.73
C GLY A 69 6.73 -26.09 -0.37
N LEU A 70 7.09 -24.83 -0.14
CA LEU A 70 6.91 -24.18 1.16
C LEU A 70 5.92 -23.01 1.12
N GLY A 71 5.74 -22.37 -0.03
CA GLY A 71 4.81 -21.25 -0.19
C GLY A 71 5.50 -19.96 -0.58
N ARG A 72 4.82 -18.84 -0.32
CA ARG A 72 5.29 -17.51 -0.66
C ARG A 72 5.65 -16.73 0.61
N TYR A 73 6.70 -15.95 0.51
CA TYR A 73 7.28 -15.21 1.64
C TYR A 73 7.55 -13.76 1.25
N VAL A 74 7.44 -12.86 2.20
CA VAL A 74 7.83 -11.45 2.01
C VAL A 74 9.34 -11.39 1.79
N THR A 75 9.79 -10.55 0.87
CA THR A 75 11.23 -10.34 0.65
C THR A 75 11.93 -9.98 1.97
N SER A 76 13.15 -10.48 2.14
CA SER A 76 14.00 -10.11 3.29
C SER A 76 14.84 -8.87 3.01
N GLU A 77 14.82 -8.35 1.78
CA GLU A 77 15.62 -7.19 1.39
C GLU A 77 14.92 -5.89 1.81
N GLU A 78 15.41 -5.26 2.86
CA GLU A 78 14.85 -4.02 3.38
C GLU A 78 14.89 -2.87 2.37
N SER A 79 15.88 -2.87 1.48
CA SER A 79 15.97 -1.86 0.41
C SER A 79 14.76 -1.90 -0.53
N LYS A 80 14.25 -3.10 -0.82
CA LYS A 80 13.06 -3.26 -1.67
C LYS A 80 11.81 -2.76 -0.95
N ILE A 81 11.70 -3.05 0.34
CA ILE A 81 10.59 -2.57 1.16
C ILE A 81 10.59 -1.05 1.24
N MET A 82 11.77 -0.45 1.42
CA MET A 82 11.90 1.00 1.44
C MET A 82 11.55 1.62 0.09
N SER A 83 11.91 0.96 -1.02
CA SER A 83 11.55 1.42 -2.36
C SER A 83 10.03 1.43 -2.57
N ILE A 84 9.34 0.39 -2.10
CA ILE A 84 7.87 0.34 -2.17
C ILE A 84 7.26 1.50 -1.39
N LYS A 85 7.76 1.73 -0.19
CA LYS A 85 7.26 2.79 0.69
C LYS A 85 7.41 4.17 0.02
N LYS A 86 8.57 4.43 -0.58
CA LYS A 86 8.83 5.69 -1.30
C LYS A 86 7.94 5.84 -2.52
N GLU A 87 7.75 4.77 -3.28
CA GLU A 87 6.90 4.77 -4.46
C GLU A 87 5.44 5.08 -4.09
N MET A 88 4.92 4.42 -3.06
CA MET A 88 3.56 4.65 -2.58
C MET A 88 3.38 6.08 -2.06
N ALA A 89 4.36 6.61 -1.35
CA ALA A 89 4.34 7.99 -0.89
C ALA A 89 4.33 8.98 -2.06
N GLY A 90 5.14 8.71 -3.10
CA GLY A 90 5.17 9.52 -4.30
C GLY A 90 3.84 9.57 -5.03
N ASP A 91 3.17 8.42 -5.13
CA ASP A 91 1.85 8.34 -5.77
C ASP A 91 0.81 9.15 -4.99
N LEU A 92 0.82 9.07 -3.67
CA LEU A 92 -0.07 9.86 -2.82
C LEU A 92 0.17 11.36 -2.99
N ILE A 93 1.43 11.76 -3.03
CA ILE A 93 1.80 13.17 -3.22
C ILE A 93 1.33 13.67 -4.58
N GLN A 94 1.55 12.90 -5.64
CA GLN A 94 1.14 13.30 -6.98
C GLN A 94 -0.38 13.47 -7.09
N HIS A 95 -1.14 12.54 -6.55
CA HIS A 95 -2.60 12.64 -6.54
C HIS A 95 -3.07 13.84 -5.73
N PHE A 96 -2.43 14.10 -4.59
CA PHE A 96 -2.74 15.25 -3.74
C PHE A 96 -2.46 16.56 -4.46
N ILE A 97 -1.29 16.70 -5.05
CA ILE A 97 -0.90 17.93 -5.78
C ILE A 97 -1.85 18.17 -6.95
N GLN A 98 -2.15 17.14 -7.74
CA GLN A 98 -3.07 17.25 -8.85
C GLN A 98 -4.45 17.71 -8.38
N GLY A 99 -4.97 17.11 -7.31
CA GLY A 99 -6.27 17.51 -6.75
C GLY A 99 -6.29 18.95 -6.29
N MET A 100 -5.23 19.41 -5.65
CA MET A 100 -5.11 20.81 -5.22
C MET A 100 -5.03 21.77 -6.39
N GLN A 101 -4.29 21.40 -7.43
CA GLN A 101 -4.20 22.22 -8.65
C GLN A 101 -5.55 22.35 -9.36
N GLU A 102 -6.33 21.28 -9.39
CA GLU A 102 -7.69 21.29 -9.95
C GLU A 102 -8.61 22.24 -9.18
N LEU A 103 -8.34 22.45 -7.88
CA LEU A 103 -9.06 23.42 -7.06
C LEU A 103 -8.57 24.85 -7.27
N GLY A 104 -7.52 25.04 -8.08
CA GLY A 104 -6.97 26.35 -8.37
C GLY A 104 -5.80 26.79 -7.49
N PHE A 105 -5.34 25.91 -6.60
CA PHE A 105 -4.21 26.24 -5.73
C PHE A 105 -2.88 26.09 -6.45
N LYS A 106 -1.93 26.99 -6.15
CA LYS A 106 -0.57 26.97 -6.67
C LYS A 106 0.36 26.38 -5.62
N GLU A 107 1.60 26.07 -6.03
CA GLU A 107 2.60 25.47 -5.15
C GLU A 107 2.69 26.16 -3.80
N LYS A 108 2.80 27.48 -3.79
CA LYS A 108 2.94 28.26 -2.56
C LYS A 108 1.76 28.08 -1.61
N ASP A 109 0.56 28.07 -2.18
CA ASP A 109 -0.68 27.87 -1.40
C ASP A 109 -0.71 26.47 -0.80
N ILE A 110 -0.36 25.45 -1.59
CA ILE A 110 -0.35 24.04 -1.18
C ILE A 110 0.59 23.84 0.00
N LEU A 111 1.81 24.39 -0.09
CA LEU A 111 2.79 24.27 1.00
C LEU A 111 2.29 24.94 2.28
N THR A 112 1.65 26.08 2.19
CA THR A 112 1.08 26.79 3.33
C THR A 112 -0.06 25.98 3.96
N ILE A 113 -0.97 25.47 3.14
CA ILE A 113 -2.11 24.68 3.62
C ILE A 113 -1.65 23.41 4.34
N VAL A 114 -0.65 22.71 3.78
CA VAL A 114 -0.10 21.51 4.40
C VAL A 114 0.57 21.85 5.74
N SER A 115 1.37 22.91 5.77
CA SER A 115 2.03 23.35 6.99
C SER A 115 1.03 23.69 8.09
N ASP A 116 -0.03 24.44 7.74
CA ASP A 116 -1.08 24.82 8.68
C ASP A 116 -1.85 23.61 9.21
N ALA A 117 -2.09 22.61 8.35
CA ALA A 117 -2.76 21.38 8.74
C ALA A 117 -1.96 20.63 9.80
N PHE A 118 -0.64 20.55 9.66
CA PHE A 118 0.24 19.93 10.66
C PHE A 118 0.24 20.70 11.98
N GLU A 119 0.25 22.03 11.94
CA GLU A 119 0.20 22.84 13.14
C GLU A 119 -1.10 22.64 13.91
N THR A 120 -2.23 22.55 13.20
CA THR A 120 -3.55 22.28 13.81
C THR A 120 -3.56 20.91 14.50
N ASP A 121 -3.01 19.87 13.84
CA ASP A 121 -2.90 18.53 14.42
C ASP A 121 -2.08 18.53 15.70
N LYS A 122 -0.95 19.23 15.71
CA LYS A 122 -0.09 19.37 16.90
C LYS A 122 -0.83 20.02 18.05
N SER A 123 -1.60 21.05 17.78
CA SER A 123 -2.43 21.73 18.80
C SER A 123 -3.48 20.79 19.39
N ASN A 124 -4.16 20.03 18.54
CA ASN A 124 -5.16 19.06 18.97
C ASN A 124 -4.54 17.94 19.83
N LEU A 125 -3.38 17.44 19.45
CA LEU A 125 -2.67 16.41 20.21
C LEU A 125 -2.24 16.91 21.59
N LYS A 126 -1.84 18.17 21.70
CA LYS A 126 -1.49 18.79 22.99
C LYS A 126 -2.69 18.99 23.88
N GLU A 127 -3.85 19.31 23.33
CA GLU A 127 -5.10 19.48 24.08
C GLU A 127 -5.62 18.15 24.62
N GLU A 128 -5.41 17.06 23.89
CA GLU A 128 -5.82 15.71 24.31
C GLU A 128 -4.87 15.08 25.34
N GLY A 129 -3.68 15.59 25.43
CA GLY A 129 -2.66 15.11 26.36
C GLY A 129 -2.63 15.89 27.64
#